data_decf493ae9e7f9e299c3ae5fc307a466
#
_entry.id   decf493ae9e7f9e299c3ae5fc307a466
#
_cell.length_a   1.000
_cell.length_b   1.000
_cell.length_c   1.000
_cell.angle_alpha   90.00
_cell.angle_beta   90.00
_cell.angle_gamma   90.00
#
_symmetry.space_group_name_H-M   'P 1'
#
loop_
_entity.id
_entity.type
_entity.pdbx_description
1 polymer ?
#
loop_
_entity_poly.entity_id
_entity_poly.type
_entity_poly.pdbx_seq_one_letter_code
_entity_poly.pdbx_strand_id
1 'polypeptide(L)'
;YEVPTMILNDPDKKNSENVRNLKFFSNSQENEIHHIIEKVWQDGQRSIVIIAPNQSWGLKSSEIFEANWIQKGGQILDKVIFDQDVRDFTDLLKRPLHIDLSEKRGLFMRRFVNSQLEVSSRRRDDIDAVILFAYPDKARQIKPALNYLFASDVPVYSSSRIYNGSRKYD
;
A
#
# COMPACT_ATOMS: atom_id res chain seq x y z
N TYR A 1 22.41 20.49 37.09
CA TYR A 1 22.22 21.11 35.74
C TYR A 1 21.36 20.17 34.94
N GLU A 2 20.12 20.54 34.64
CA GLU A 2 19.22 19.79 33.74
C GLU A 2 19.52 20.21 32.31
N VAL A 3 20.20 19.35 31.58
CA VAL A 3 20.51 19.61 30.14
C VAL A 3 19.29 19.22 29.32
N PRO A 4 18.71 20.13 28.51
CA PRO A 4 17.67 19.76 27.58
C PRO A 4 18.21 18.77 26.55
N THR A 5 17.64 17.59 26.49
CA THR A 5 18.08 16.51 25.61
C THR A 5 17.03 16.24 24.55
N MET A 6 17.47 16.15 23.27
CA MET A 6 16.61 15.79 22.15
C MET A 6 16.94 14.37 21.71
N ILE A 7 15.93 13.51 21.65
CA ILE A 7 16.05 12.14 21.16
C ILE A 7 15.45 12.08 19.75
N LEU A 8 16.22 11.52 18.80
CA LEU A 8 15.85 11.38 17.39
C LEU A 8 15.16 10.04 17.08
N ASN A 9 14.89 9.24 18.08
CA ASN A 9 14.20 7.96 17.95
C ASN A 9 12.88 7.98 18.71
N ASP A 10 11.88 7.20 18.23
CA ASP A 10 10.59 7.07 18.93
C ASP A 10 10.72 6.04 20.06
N PRO A 11 10.60 6.43 21.32
CA PRO A 11 10.60 5.46 22.40
C PRO A 11 9.24 4.75 22.42
N ASP A 12 9.26 3.49 22.80
CA ASP A 12 8.03 2.81 23.19
C ASP A 12 7.27 3.69 24.21
N LYS A 13 6.07 4.14 23.86
CA LYS A 13 5.24 5.10 24.62
C LYS A 13 5.06 4.77 26.09
N LYS A 14 5.37 3.56 26.53
CA LYS A 14 5.22 3.11 27.92
C LYS A 14 6.24 3.67 28.92
N ASN A 15 7.41 4.15 28.46
CA ASN A 15 8.50 4.53 29.34
C ASN A 15 8.90 6.01 29.33
N SER A 16 8.25 6.87 28.54
CA SER A 16 8.74 8.22 28.27
C SER A 16 7.97 9.38 28.93
N GLU A 17 6.88 9.12 29.61
CA GLU A 17 5.98 10.18 30.09
C GLU A 17 6.51 11.03 31.26
N ASN A 18 7.63 10.67 31.91
CA ASN A 18 8.05 11.30 33.14
C ASN A 18 9.48 11.90 33.16
N VAL A 19 10.13 12.09 32.05
CA VAL A 19 11.49 12.69 32.07
C VAL A 19 11.41 14.17 31.72
N ARG A 20 11.55 15.04 32.75
CA ARG A 20 11.69 16.50 32.58
C ARG A 20 12.88 16.79 31.66
N ASN A 21 12.71 17.70 30.70
CA ASN A 21 13.71 18.16 29.72
C ASN A 21 14.07 17.18 28.60
N LEU A 22 13.32 16.10 28.41
CA LEU A 22 13.48 15.22 27.26
C LEU A 22 12.46 15.58 26.19
N LYS A 23 12.93 15.93 24.99
CA LYS A 23 12.09 16.17 23.81
C LYS A 23 12.37 15.13 22.77
N PHE A 24 11.32 14.50 22.25
CA PHE A 24 11.40 13.54 21.18
C PHE A 24 11.15 14.25 19.84
N PHE A 25 12.06 14.06 18.90
CA PHE A 25 11.94 14.51 17.53
C PHE A 25 12.12 13.29 16.63
N SER A 26 11.07 12.50 16.49
CA SER A 26 11.05 11.36 15.60
C SER A 26 9.82 11.40 14.71
N ASN A 27 10.00 10.98 13.47
CA ASN A 27 8.88 10.72 12.58
C ASN A 27 8.34 9.32 12.94
N SER A 28 7.37 9.26 13.85
CA SER A 28 6.79 7.97 14.23
C SER A 28 6.07 7.35 13.03
N GLN A 29 6.13 6.02 12.94
CA GLN A 29 5.41 5.28 11.89
C GLN A 29 3.91 5.63 11.86
N GLU A 30 3.32 5.87 13.03
CA GLU A 30 1.91 6.27 13.14
C GLU A 30 1.67 7.65 12.52
N ASN A 31 2.51 8.63 12.82
CA ASN A 31 2.41 9.98 12.25
C ASN A 31 2.57 9.96 10.73
N GLU A 32 3.51 9.18 10.22
CA GLU A 32 3.69 9.02 8.77
C GLU A 32 2.43 8.44 8.11
N ILE A 33 1.83 7.42 8.71
CA ILE A 33 0.58 6.83 8.22
C ILE A 33 -0.55 7.85 8.23
N HIS A 34 -0.67 8.66 9.28
CA HIS A 34 -1.66 9.74 9.32
C HIS A 34 -1.44 10.75 8.18
N HIS A 35 -0.20 11.15 7.90
CA HIS A 35 0.09 12.04 6.78
C HIS A 35 -0.26 11.42 5.42
N ILE A 36 -0.01 10.13 5.22
CA ILE A 36 -0.42 9.42 4.00
C ILE A 36 -1.95 9.44 3.88
N ILE A 37 -2.67 9.13 4.95
CA ILE A 37 -4.14 9.15 4.98
C ILE A 37 -4.68 10.53 4.59
N GLU A 38 -4.14 11.61 5.21
CA GLU A 38 -4.55 12.97 4.90
C GLU A 38 -4.29 13.31 3.43
N LYS A 39 -3.11 12.95 2.91
CA LYS A 39 -2.76 13.20 1.50
C LYS A 39 -3.70 12.48 0.55
N VAL A 40 -3.93 11.18 0.75
CA VAL A 40 -4.83 10.36 -0.08
C VAL A 40 -6.25 10.92 -0.05
N TRP A 41 -6.71 11.35 1.12
CA TRP A 41 -8.03 11.95 1.29
C TRP A 41 -8.17 13.30 0.57
N GLN A 42 -7.15 14.17 0.67
CA GLN A 42 -7.10 15.47 0.00
C GLN A 42 -7.07 15.34 -1.52
N ASP A 43 -6.42 14.29 -2.04
CA ASP A 43 -6.40 13.98 -3.47
C ASP A 43 -7.74 13.42 -3.99
N GLY A 44 -8.76 13.33 -3.12
CA GLY A 44 -10.11 12.91 -3.49
C GLY A 44 -10.34 11.40 -3.52
N GLN A 45 -9.33 10.61 -3.15
CA GLN A 45 -9.43 9.15 -3.19
C GLN A 45 -10.30 8.65 -2.04
N ARG A 46 -11.11 7.61 -2.29
CA ARG A 46 -12.04 7.03 -1.29
C ARG A 46 -11.97 5.52 -1.22
N SER A 47 -11.77 4.85 -2.34
CA SER A 47 -11.76 3.40 -2.48
C SER A 47 -10.34 2.92 -2.79
N ILE A 48 -9.73 2.20 -1.86
CA ILE A 48 -8.31 1.85 -1.93
C ILE A 48 -8.06 0.35 -1.84
N VAL A 49 -6.89 -0.05 -2.33
CA VAL A 49 -6.30 -1.36 -2.10
C VAL A 49 -5.04 -1.20 -1.27
N ILE A 50 -4.87 -2.01 -0.23
CA ILE A 50 -3.67 -2.02 0.60
C ILE A 50 -2.78 -3.22 0.20
N ILE A 51 -1.48 -2.97 0.00
CA ILE A 51 -0.47 -4.00 -0.25
C ILE A 51 0.59 -3.87 0.83
N ALA A 52 0.79 -4.93 1.62
CA ALA A 52 1.72 -4.92 2.74
C ALA A 52 2.49 -6.24 2.88
N PRO A 53 3.74 -6.22 3.40
CA PRO A 53 4.50 -7.43 3.63
C PRO A 53 3.99 -8.17 4.87
N ASN A 54 4.11 -9.50 4.84
CA ASN A 54 3.86 -10.38 5.98
C ASN A 54 5.01 -10.28 7.02
N GLN A 55 5.17 -9.09 7.55
CA GLN A 55 6.15 -8.75 8.60
C GLN A 55 5.44 -7.90 9.65
N SER A 56 5.88 -7.96 10.89
CA SER A 56 5.23 -7.23 11.99
C SER A 56 5.05 -5.74 11.71
N TRP A 57 6.04 -5.07 11.11
CA TRP A 57 5.92 -3.64 10.75
C TRP A 57 4.89 -3.38 9.64
N GLY A 58 4.85 -4.26 8.62
CA GLY A 58 3.91 -4.12 7.50
C GLY A 58 2.47 -4.39 7.92
N LEU A 59 2.27 -5.44 8.71
CA LEU A 59 0.97 -5.78 9.29
C LEU A 59 0.48 -4.64 10.19
N LYS A 60 1.32 -4.18 11.13
CA LYS A 60 0.99 -3.05 12.02
C LYS A 60 0.67 -1.78 11.23
N SER A 61 1.47 -1.45 10.19
CA SER A 61 1.18 -0.27 9.33
C SER A 61 -0.15 -0.40 8.63
N SER A 62 -0.44 -1.57 8.06
CA SER A 62 -1.70 -1.80 7.35
C SER A 62 -2.90 -1.75 8.29
N GLU A 63 -2.79 -2.25 9.52
CA GLU A 63 -3.85 -2.21 10.52
C GLU A 63 -4.14 -0.79 11.00
N ILE A 64 -3.08 0.00 11.30
CA ILE A 64 -3.22 1.40 11.68
C ILE A 64 -3.88 2.20 10.55
N PHE A 65 -3.42 1.98 9.31
CA PHE A 65 -3.98 2.65 8.14
C PHE A 65 -5.46 2.28 7.97
N GLU A 66 -5.80 1.01 8.01
CA GLU A 66 -7.15 0.48 7.87
C GLU A 66 -8.11 1.09 8.89
N ALA A 67 -7.75 1.05 10.19
CA ALA A 67 -8.58 1.59 11.26
C ALA A 67 -8.89 3.08 11.07
N ASN A 68 -7.86 3.88 10.76
CA ASN A 68 -8.02 5.32 10.58
C ASN A 68 -8.74 5.67 9.26
N TRP A 69 -8.52 4.87 8.18
CA TRP A 69 -9.18 5.08 6.90
C TRP A 69 -10.68 4.84 6.98
N ILE A 70 -11.08 3.74 7.62
CA ILE A 70 -12.50 3.42 7.85
C ILE A 70 -13.15 4.47 8.76
N GLN A 71 -12.47 4.88 9.83
CA GLN A 71 -12.97 5.93 10.72
C GLN A 71 -13.21 7.26 9.97
N LYS A 72 -12.37 7.57 8.97
CA LYS A 72 -12.51 8.76 8.12
C LYS A 72 -13.62 8.64 7.08
N GLY A 73 -14.20 7.46 6.90
CA GLY A 73 -15.27 7.16 5.94
C GLY A 73 -14.76 6.65 4.59
N GLY A 74 -13.50 6.24 4.50
CA GLY A 74 -12.94 5.60 3.32
C GLY A 74 -13.30 4.12 3.21
N GLN A 75 -13.19 3.56 2.02
CA GLN A 75 -13.45 2.17 1.72
C GLN A 75 -12.16 1.41 1.38
N ILE A 76 -11.99 0.23 1.94
CA ILE A 76 -10.92 -0.70 1.57
C ILE A 76 -11.54 -1.82 0.73
N LEU A 77 -11.14 -1.89 -0.52
CA LEU A 77 -11.67 -2.84 -1.48
C LEU A 77 -11.03 -4.22 -1.33
N ASP A 78 -9.73 -4.26 -1.07
CA ASP A 78 -8.98 -5.49 -0.78
C ASP A 78 -7.68 -5.16 -0.01
N LYS A 79 -7.16 -6.18 0.66
CA LYS A 79 -5.89 -6.13 1.39
C LYS A 79 -5.04 -7.33 0.98
N VAL A 80 -3.90 -7.04 0.38
CA VAL A 80 -2.95 -8.03 -0.11
C VAL A 80 -1.76 -8.09 0.84
N ILE A 81 -1.57 -9.23 1.47
CA ILE A 81 -0.40 -9.50 2.30
C ILE A 81 0.52 -10.44 1.53
N PHE A 82 1.79 -10.06 1.39
CA PHE A 82 2.77 -10.83 0.64
C PHE A 82 3.95 -11.26 1.52
N ASP A 83 4.49 -12.44 1.23
CA ASP A 83 5.68 -12.97 1.89
C ASP A 83 6.97 -12.46 1.24
N GLN A 84 8.08 -12.51 1.96
CA GLN A 84 9.36 -11.99 1.50
C GLN A 84 9.95 -12.75 0.30
N ASP A 85 9.62 -14.00 0.14
CA ASP A 85 10.09 -14.89 -0.93
C ASP A 85 9.35 -14.68 -2.25
N VAL A 86 8.20 -13.97 -2.24
CA VAL A 86 7.46 -13.64 -3.45
C VAL A 86 8.34 -12.83 -4.40
N ARG A 87 8.52 -13.36 -5.63
CA ARG A 87 9.26 -12.72 -6.72
C ARG A 87 8.37 -12.22 -7.85
N ASP A 88 7.24 -12.89 -8.06
CA ASP A 88 6.24 -12.49 -9.05
C ASP A 88 4.96 -12.04 -8.34
N PHE A 89 4.64 -10.78 -8.53
CA PHE A 89 3.44 -10.16 -7.95
C PHE A 89 2.24 -10.21 -8.89
N THR A 90 2.43 -10.65 -10.14
CA THR A 90 1.37 -10.62 -11.16
C THR A 90 0.15 -11.43 -10.71
N ASP A 91 0.34 -12.68 -10.29
CA ASP A 91 -0.77 -13.52 -9.87
C ASP A 91 -1.41 -13.04 -8.56
N LEU A 92 -0.59 -12.51 -7.64
CA LEU A 92 -1.07 -11.99 -6.35
C LEU A 92 -1.98 -10.76 -6.55
N LEU A 93 -1.67 -9.92 -7.54
CA LEU A 93 -2.40 -8.68 -7.81
C LEU A 93 -3.62 -8.87 -8.72
N LYS A 94 -3.76 -10.00 -9.42
CA LYS A 94 -4.94 -10.28 -10.26
C LYS A 94 -6.25 -10.24 -9.46
N ARG A 95 -6.23 -10.79 -8.24
CA ARG A 95 -7.43 -10.86 -7.38
C ARG A 95 -7.94 -9.47 -6.98
N PRO A 96 -7.16 -8.58 -6.35
CA PRO A 96 -7.63 -7.26 -5.95
C PRO A 96 -8.03 -6.38 -7.14
N LEU A 97 -7.42 -6.61 -8.31
CA LEU A 97 -7.75 -5.91 -9.54
C LEU A 97 -8.91 -6.54 -10.33
N HIS A 98 -9.46 -7.66 -9.88
CA HIS A 98 -10.51 -8.45 -10.55
C HIS A 98 -10.14 -8.90 -11.97
N ILE A 99 -8.86 -9.01 -12.29
CA ILE A 99 -8.41 -9.49 -13.60
C ILE A 99 -8.81 -10.94 -13.83
N ASP A 100 -8.67 -11.78 -12.80
CA ASP A 100 -9.09 -13.19 -12.81
C ASP A 100 -10.59 -13.36 -13.09
N LEU A 101 -11.43 -12.47 -12.56
CA LEU A 101 -12.88 -12.47 -12.84
C LEU A 101 -13.16 -12.02 -14.28
N SER A 102 -12.41 -11.06 -14.80
CA SER A 102 -12.51 -10.61 -16.17
C SER A 102 -12.10 -11.70 -17.15
N GLU A 103 -11.00 -12.42 -16.88
CA GLU A 103 -10.54 -13.56 -17.66
C GLU A 103 -11.57 -14.69 -17.69
N LYS A 104 -12.14 -15.05 -16.54
CA LYS A 104 -13.20 -16.08 -16.42
C LYS A 104 -14.45 -15.68 -17.23
N ARG A 105 -14.89 -14.44 -17.12
CA ARG A 105 -16.02 -13.93 -17.94
C ARG A 105 -15.72 -14.00 -19.42
N GLY A 106 -14.51 -13.64 -19.83
CA GLY A 106 -14.08 -13.70 -21.22
C GLY A 106 -14.10 -15.13 -21.78
N LEU A 107 -13.59 -16.10 -21.02
CA LEU A 107 -13.64 -17.52 -21.38
C LEU A 107 -15.07 -18.04 -21.47
N PHE A 108 -15.95 -17.63 -20.57
CA PHE A 108 -17.35 -18.00 -20.62
C PHE A 108 -18.04 -17.45 -21.89
N MET A 109 -17.84 -16.17 -22.19
CA MET A 109 -18.41 -15.53 -23.38
C MET A 109 -17.96 -16.19 -24.67
N ARG A 110 -16.68 -16.56 -24.81
CA ARG A 110 -16.16 -17.29 -25.99
C ARG A 110 -16.87 -18.61 -26.24
N ARG A 111 -17.32 -19.31 -25.18
CA ARG A 111 -18.07 -20.58 -25.32
C ARG A 111 -19.48 -20.39 -25.85
N PHE A 112 -20.10 -19.24 -25.60
CA PHE A 112 -21.48 -18.98 -26.01
C PHE A 112 -21.56 -18.31 -27.41
N VAL A 113 -20.61 -17.45 -27.72
CA VAL A 113 -20.61 -16.72 -28.99
C VAL A 113 -19.61 -17.39 -29.91
N ASN A 114 -20.00 -18.40 -30.66
CA ASN A 114 -19.19 -19.23 -31.58
C ASN A 114 -18.35 -18.43 -32.61
N SER A 115 -17.71 -17.35 -32.18
CA SER A 115 -16.92 -16.41 -32.94
C SER A 115 -15.56 -16.15 -32.28
N GLN A 116 -14.54 -15.78 -33.06
CA GLN A 116 -13.23 -15.33 -32.59
C GLN A 116 -13.35 -13.96 -31.92
N LEU A 117 -13.97 -13.94 -30.72
CA LEU A 117 -13.99 -12.74 -29.88
C LEU A 117 -12.62 -12.54 -29.22
N GLU A 118 -11.96 -11.45 -29.58
CA GLU A 118 -10.84 -10.94 -28.80
C GLU A 118 -11.39 -10.39 -27.47
N VAL A 119 -11.15 -11.12 -26.40
CA VAL A 119 -11.52 -10.68 -25.03
C VAL A 119 -10.27 -10.14 -24.39
N SER A 120 -10.22 -8.83 -24.19
CA SER A 120 -9.20 -8.20 -23.37
C SER A 120 -9.64 -8.20 -21.91
N SER A 121 -8.76 -8.66 -21.03
CA SER A 121 -8.99 -8.56 -19.59
C SER A 121 -9.00 -7.10 -19.16
N ARG A 122 -9.94 -6.73 -18.29
CA ARG A 122 -10.03 -5.37 -17.72
C ARG A 122 -9.99 -5.45 -16.21
N ARG A 123 -9.28 -4.51 -15.59
CA ARG A 123 -9.35 -4.33 -14.16
C ARG A 123 -10.70 -3.75 -13.73
N ARG A 124 -11.00 -3.81 -12.44
CA ARG A 124 -12.11 -3.05 -11.86
C ARG A 124 -11.80 -1.55 -11.90
N ASP A 125 -12.82 -0.73 -12.11
CA ASP A 125 -12.65 0.73 -12.30
C ASP A 125 -12.86 1.53 -11.00
N ASP A 126 -13.28 0.87 -9.91
CA ASP A 126 -13.61 1.49 -8.63
C ASP A 126 -12.42 1.59 -7.67
N ILE A 127 -11.19 1.32 -8.12
CA ILE A 127 -9.97 1.54 -7.35
C ILE A 127 -9.46 2.95 -7.60
N ASP A 128 -9.51 3.79 -6.58
CA ASP A 128 -9.01 5.16 -6.63
C ASP A 128 -7.50 5.23 -6.37
N ALA A 129 -6.99 4.41 -5.44
CA ALA A 129 -5.56 4.40 -5.10
C ALA A 129 -5.07 3.05 -4.55
N VAL A 130 -3.76 2.85 -4.62
CA VAL A 130 -3.06 1.75 -3.97
C VAL A 130 -2.18 2.30 -2.85
N ILE A 131 -2.31 1.73 -1.65
CA ILE A 131 -1.43 2.01 -0.51
C ILE A 131 -0.42 0.88 -0.41
N LEU A 132 0.86 1.24 -0.59
CA LEU A 132 1.95 0.28 -0.67
C LEU A 132 2.88 0.41 0.54
N PHE A 133 2.90 -0.58 1.39
CA PHE A 133 3.93 -0.76 2.41
C PHE A 133 4.95 -1.77 1.91
N ALA A 134 6.12 -1.29 1.49
CA ALA A 134 7.15 -2.17 0.94
C ALA A 134 8.54 -1.54 1.09
N TYR A 135 9.55 -2.40 1.10
CA TYR A 135 10.93 -1.98 0.89
C TYR A 135 11.21 -1.74 -0.61
N PRO A 136 12.28 -0.99 -0.95
CA PRO A 136 12.58 -0.60 -2.33
C PRO A 136 12.61 -1.76 -3.33
N ASP A 137 13.18 -2.90 -2.92
CA ASP A 137 13.34 -4.07 -3.79
C ASP A 137 12.00 -4.67 -4.19
N LYS A 138 11.04 -4.70 -3.27
CA LYS A 138 9.67 -5.19 -3.55
C LYS A 138 8.84 -4.18 -4.33
N ALA A 139 8.97 -2.91 -3.98
CA ALA A 139 8.25 -1.84 -4.68
C ALA A 139 8.59 -1.80 -6.17
N ARG A 140 9.88 -2.05 -6.53
CA ARG A 140 10.34 -2.15 -7.91
C ARG A 140 9.75 -3.33 -8.68
N GLN A 141 9.29 -4.36 -8.01
CA GLN A 141 8.59 -5.51 -8.62
C GLN A 141 7.08 -5.25 -8.69
N ILE A 142 6.50 -4.66 -7.65
CA ILE A 142 5.06 -4.41 -7.54
C ILE A 142 4.59 -3.36 -8.55
N LYS A 143 5.30 -2.23 -8.71
CA LYS A 143 4.86 -1.16 -9.62
C LYS A 143 4.80 -1.60 -11.09
N PRO A 144 5.80 -2.30 -11.67
CA PRO A 144 5.68 -2.88 -13.00
C PRO A 144 4.55 -3.91 -13.12
N ALA A 145 4.32 -4.75 -12.09
CA ALA A 145 3.23 -5.71 -12.10
C ALA A 145 1.85 -5.02 -12.13
N LEU A 146 1.67 -3.92 -11.37
CA LEU A 146 0.47 -3.09 -11.45
C LEU A 146 0.28 -2.51 -12.86
N ASN A 147 1.35 -2.00 -13.48
CA ASN A 147 1.31 -1.45 -14.82
C ASN A 147 0.92 -2.53 -15.86
N TYR A 148 1.49 -3.72 -15.73
CA TYR A 148 1.17 -4.86 -16.59
C TYR A 148 -0.30 -5.30 -16.45
N LEU A 149 -0.88 -5.17 -15.28
CA LEU A 149 -2.27 -5.50 -14.97
C LEU A 149 -3.25 -4.33 -15.20
N PHE A 150 -2.90 -3.40 -16.09
CA PHE A 150 -3.74 -2.26 -16.49
C PHE A 150 -4.07 -1.28 -15.34
N ALA A 151 -3.20 -1.18 -14.34
CA ALA A 151 -3.33 -0.25 -13.22
C ALA A 151 -2.23 0.83 -13.22
N SER A 152 -1.74 1.22 -14.39
CA SER A 152 -0.70 2.25 -14.55
C SER A 152 -1.19 3.65 -14.16
N ASP A 153 -2.47 3.92 -14.36
CA ASP A 153 -3.18 5.16 -14.06
C ASP A 153 -3.56 5.31 -12.58
N VAL A 154 -3.54 4.20 -11.81
CA VAL A 154 -3.87 4.24 -10.38
C VAL A 154 -2.70 4.81 -9.58
N PRO A 155 -2.91 5.90 -8.83
CA PRO A 155 -1.89 6.47 -7.97
C PRO A 155 -1.49 5.50 -6.86
N VAL A 156 -0.18 5.45 -6.59
CA VAL A 156 0.39 4.60 -5.54
C VAL A 156 1.01 5.49 -4.48
N TYR A 157 0.52 5.38 -3.25
CA TYR A 157 1.05 6.05 -2.08
C TYR A 157 1.84 5.08 -1.21
N SER A 158 2.94 5.54 -0.65
CA SER A 158 3.80 4.67 0.14
C SER A 158 4.47 5.42 1.30
N SER A 159 4.95 4.66 2.27
CA SER A 159 5.77 5.20 3.36
C SER A 159 7.20 5.48 2.93
N SER A 160 7.93 6.25 3.75
CA SER A 160 9.35 6.59 3.52
C SER A 160 10.27 5.36 3.39
N ARG A 161 9.85 4.22 3.92
CA ARG A 161 10.59 2.95 3.83
C ARG A 161 10.83 2.45 2.40
N ILE A 162 10.06 2.96 1.43
CA ILE A 162 10.24 2.64 0.01
C ILE A 162 11.53 3.25 -0.57
N TYR A 163 12.12 4.22 0.11
CA TYR A 163 13.31 4.93 -0.34
C TYR A 163 14.51 4.63 0.54
N ASN A 164 15.62 4.24 -0.06
CA ASN A 164 16.88 3.91 0.62
C ASN A 164 17.97 4.97 0.48
N GLY A 165 17.63 6.18 0.03
CA GLY A 165 18.58 7.29 -0.12
C GLY A 165 19.46 7.22 -1.37
N SER A 166 19.42 6.15 -2.15
CA SER A 166 20.21 6.03 -3.37
C SER A 166 19.37 6.13 -4.64
N ARG A 167 19.75 7.00 -5.57
CA ARG A 167 19.24 6.93 -6.95
C ARG A 167 19.91 5.73 -7.62
N LYS A 168 19.14 4.70 -7.92
CA LYS A 168 19.57 3.70 -8.90
C LYS A 168 18.93 4.11 -10.23
N TYR A 169 19.78 4.39 -11.20
CA TYR A 169 19.37 4.55 -12.59
C TYR A 169 19.25 3.13 -13.15
N ASP A 170 18.03 2.71 -13.47
CA ASP A 170 17.76 1.50 -14.24
C ASP A 170 17.84 1.83 -15.71
#